data_5dd6cad1fd54665aacea0850406ab37b
#
_entry.id   5dd6cad1fd54665aacea0850406ab37b
#
_cell.length_a   1.000
_cell.length_b   1.000
_cell.length_c   1.000
_cell.angle_alpha   90.00
_cell.angle_beta   90.00
_cell.angle_gamma   90.00
#
_symmetry.space_group_name_H-M   'P 1'
#
loop_
_entity.id
_entity.type
_entity.pdbx_description
1 polymer ?
#
loop_
_entity_poly.entity_id
_entity_poly.type
_entity_poly.pdbx_seq_one_letter_code
_entity_poly.pdbx_strand_id
1 'polypeptide(L)'
;MPWSPGDDSAGPRTVLVFEPDAEGHSLEWLEHLIVFAAEHADLSLVIVVPEPLSEPLQRALPLTALGRIRVMALTPRERKLCTLRLLSLAALARWWTMRRYLRLTGADHGFFLGLDFLALPLAFGLGADGRGLSGILFRPSVHYGDIGPYAPGRGERLRDLRKAILYRAMLRNPALERVLSLDPFFPVHARAHYRGGEKVVPLPDPAHPRIEQRTNHVPAAFPAGRIGFLLFGYLAERKGPLVVLDALRQLAPEIAARTAVLFAGKVDPGLRAELAQRRETLEREQPGLWLRIDDRRLESGELAALVRQSDVVLAPYQRFVGSSGVLLWAALNGRPVLAQDYGLVGRLTREHRLGITVDACAPAEIAREMARMVSDGPARFFDPEAALSFAAAQTPRRFASLVLSV
;
A
#
# COMPACT_ATOMS: atom_id res chain seq x y z
N MET A 1 0.20 22.17 -2.80
CA MET A 1 0.57 23.23 -1.85
C MET A 1 0.54 22.61 -0.47
N PRO A 2 1.45 22.92 0.45
CA PRO A 2 1.32 22.51 1.84
C PRO A 2 0.10 23.22 2.43
N TRP A 3 -0.46 22.61 3.49
CA TRP A 3 -1.54 23.18 4.27
C TRP A 3 -1.28 24.66 4.60
N SER A 4 -2.24 25.54 4.28
CA SER A 4 -2.24 26.95 4.71
C SER A 4 -3.36 27.10 5.73
N PRO A 5 -3.10 27.72 6.91
CA PRO A 5 -4.16 28.04 7.86
C PRO A 5 -5.23 28.89 7.17
N GLY A 6 -6.50 28.53 7.36
CA GLY A 6 -7.64 29.29 6.86
C GLY A 6 -7.76 30.62 7.56
N ASP A 7 -8.54 31.52 6.99
CA ASP A 7 -8.89 32.84 7.53
C ASP A 7 -9.45 32.69 8.96
N ASP A 8 -8.87 33.37 9.93
CA ASP A 8 -9.18 33.27 11.38
C ASP A 8 -10.64 33.61 11.77
N SER A 9 -11.49 33.92 10.78
CA SER A 9 -12.91 34.29 10.99
C SER A 9 -13.89 33.15 10.82
N ALA A 10 -13.47 31.97 10.27
CA ALA A 10 -14.30 30.77 10.11
C ALA A 10 -14.02 29.78 11.25
N GLY A 11 -15.07 29.22 11.88
CA GLY A 11 -14.90 28.16 12.87
C GLY A 11 -14.12 26.95 12.32
N PRO A 12 -13.69 26.00 13.17
CA PRO A 12 -12.84 24.88 12.75
C PRO A 12 -13.50 24.09 11.63
N ARG A 13 -12.76 23.91 10.53
CA ARG A 13 -13.22 23.12 9.38
C ARG A 13 -13.38 21.64 9.74
N THR A 14 -14.52 21.08 9.47
CA THR A 14 -14.84 19.68 9.80
C THR A 14 -14.72 18.78 8.59
N VAL A 15 -13.77 17.82 8.63
CA VAL A 15 -13.59 16.80 7.61
C VAL A 15 -14.15 15.48 8.09
N LEU A 16 -15.01 14.85 7.27
CA LEU A 16 -15.50 13.50 7.52
C LEU A 16 -14.72 12.51 6.68
N VAL A 17 -13.99 11.61 7.33
CA VAL A 17 -13.29 10.47 6.69
C VAL A 17 -14.16 9.23 6.77
N PHE A 18 -14.45 8.62 5.62
CA PHE A 18 -15.32 7.46 5.49
C PHE A 18 -14.54 6.24 5.02
N GLU A 19 -14.52 5.17 5.84
CA GLU A 19 -13.90 3.90 5.52
C GLU A 19 -14.80 2.73 6.01
N PRO A 20 -15.57 2.10 5.11
CA PRO A 20 -16.49 1.01 5.48
C PRO A 20 -15.80 -0.36 5.55
N ASP A 21 -14.56 -0.49 5.11
CA ASP A 21 -13.81 -1.75 5.13
C ASP A 21 -12.90 -1.82 6.37
N ALA A 22 -12.79 -3.01 6.98
CA ALA A 22 -11.97 -3.22 8.19
C ALA A 22 -10.61 -3.86 7.88
N GLU A 23 -10.26 -4.01 6.61
CA GLU A 23 -9.10 -4.77 6.16
C GLU A 23 -7.95 -3.87 5.68
N GLY A 24 -6.73 -4.41 5.65
CA GLY A 24 -5.56 -3.73 5.13
C GLY A 24 -4.94 -2.72 6.10
N HIS A 25 -4.49 -1.58 5.58
CA HIS A 25 -3.76 -0.54 6.32
C HIS A 25 -4.67 0.56 6.90
N SER A 26 -6.00 0.40 6.84
CA SER A 26 -6.95 1.44 7.22
C SER A 26 -6.77 1.92 8.65
N LEU A 27 -6.52 1.04 9.61
CA LEU A 27 -6.29 1.42 11.01
C LEU A 27 -5.09 2.35 11.17
N GLU A 28 -3.94 1.96 10.64
CA GLU A 28 -2.70 2.73 10.73
C GLU A 28 -2.83 4.11 10.06
N TRP A 29 -3.46 4.16 8.90
CA TRP A 29 -3.67 5.42 8.18
C TRP A 29 -4.59 6.37 8.94
N LEU A 30 -5.68 5.85 9.52
CA LEU A 30 -6.60 6.64 10.34
C LEU A 30 -5.94 7.14 11.62
N GLU A 31 -5.06 6.36 12.25
CA GLU A 31 -4.26 6.81 13.38
C GLU A 31 -3.34 7.98 13.01
N HIS A 32 -2.72 7.96 11.82
CA HIS A 32 -1.93 9.09 11.33
C HIS A 32 -2.77 10.36 11.14
N LEU A 33 -4.02 10.22 10.67
CA LEU A 33 -4.94 11.36 10.55
C LEU A 33 -5.33 11.91 11.93
N ILE A 34 -5.57 11.05 12.91
CA ILE A 34 -5.88 11.44 14.30
C ILE A 34 -4.72 12.25 14.89
N VAL A 35 -3.49 11.73 14.78
CA VAL A 35 -2.28 12.41 15.29
C VAL A 35 -2.14 13.78 14.66
N PHE A 36 -2.26 13.88 13.34
CA PHE A 36 -2.17 15.15 12.63
C PHE A 36 -3.29 16.13 13.05
N ALA A 37 -4.54 15.68 13.09
CA ALA A 37 -5.67 16.54 13.48
C ALA A 37 -5.58 17.01 14.93
N ALA A 38 -4.98 16.22 15.84
CA ALA A 38 -4.77 16.60 17.22
C ALA A 38 -3.78 17.80 17.36
N GLU A 39 -2.80 17.89 16.46
CA GLU A 39 -1.81 18.99 16.41
C GLU A 39 -2.38 20.29 15.81
N HIS A 40 -3.57 20.28 15.15
CA HIS A 40 -4.14 21.40 14.43
C HIS A 40 -5.49 21.81 15.02
N ALA A 41 -5.52 22.93 15.76
CA ALA A 41 -6.71 23.39 16.50
C ALA A 41 -7.87 23.87 15.61
N ASP A 42 -7.56 24.30 14.40
CA ASP A 42 -8.47 24.78 13.36
C ASP A 42 -9.14 23.64 12.56
N LEU A 43 -8.81 22.37 12.88
CA LEU A 43 -9.31 21.19 12.21
C LEU A 43 -10.16 20.32 13.15
N SER A 44 -11.37 19.99 12.72
CA SER A 44 -12.21 18.97 13.33
C SER A 44 -12.29 17.73 12.42
N LEU A 45 -12.21 16.55 13.02
CA LEU A 45 -12.19 15.28 12.27
C LEU A 45 -13.32 14.35 12.73
N VAL A 46 -14.10 13.87 11.79
CA VAL A 46 -15.08 12.82 12.03
C VAL A 46 -14.65 11.57 11.24
N ILE A 47 -14.43 10.47 11.93
CA ILE A 47 -14.05 9.19 11.30
C ILE A 47 -15.25 8.25 11.40
N VAL A 48 -15.73 7.76 10.24
CA VAL A 48 -16.83 6.80 10.15
C VAL A 48 -16.29 5.48 9.65
N VAL A 49 -16.32 4.46 10.50
CA VAL A 49 -15.66 3.16 10.29
C VAL A 49 -16.57 1.99 10.75
N PRO A 50 -16.30 0.75 10.32
CA PRO A 50 -16.96 -0.41 10.91
C PRO A 50 -16.51 -0.61 12.38
N GLU A 51 -17.38 -1.26 13.15
CA GLU A 51 -17.23 -1.48 14.59
C GLU A 51 -15.84 -2.05 15.00
N PRO A 52 -15.22 -3.03 14.30
CA PRO A 52 -13.89 -3.53 14.68
C PRO A 52 -12.74 -2.50 14.65
N LEU A 53 -12.90 -1.42 13.88
CA LEU A 53 -11.92 -0.31 13.85
C LEU A 53 -12.28 0.80 14.83
N SER A 54 -13.54 0.90 15.25
CA SER A 54 -14.01 2.01 16.08
C SER A 54 -13.34 2.02 17.46
N GLU A 55 -13.30 0.87 18.14
CA GLU A 55 -12.74 0.77 19.49
C GLU A 55 -11.22 1.06 19.53
N PRO A 56 -10.38 0.46 18.67
CA PRO A 56 -8.94 0.79 18.61
C PRO A 56 -8.71 2.28 18.35
N LEU A 57 -9.46 2.90 17.41
CA LEU A 57 -9.31 4.31 17.09
C LEU A 57 -9.76 5.22 18.25
N GLN A 58 -10.83 4.87 18.97
CA GLN A 58 -11.26 5.61 20.16
C GLN A 58 -10.21 5.60 21.27
N ARG A 59 -9.54 4.45 21.47
CA ARG A 59 -8.43 4.34 22.43
C ARG A 59 -7.20 5.16 22.01
N ALA A 60 -6.99 5.36 20.73
CA ALA A 60 -5.89 6.14 20.18
C ALA A 60 -6.14 7.66 20.23
N LEU A 61 -7.33 8.14 20.64
CA LEU A 61 -7.65 9.54 20.69
C LEU A 61 -6.86 10.25 21.82
N PRO A 62 -6.07 11.29 21.51
CA PRO A 62 -5.44 12.12 22.53
C PRO A 62 -6.47 12.87 23.36
N LEU A 63 -6.27 12.95 24.68
CA LEU A 63 -7.16 13.67 25.59
C LEU A 63 -7.36 15.15 25.18
N THR A 64 -6.33 15.78 24.62
CA THR A 64 -6.34 17.17 24.14
C THR A 64 -7.22 17.40 22.90
N ALA A 65 -7.59 16.35 22.20
CA ALA A 65 -8.40 16.40 20.98
C ALA A 65 -9.85 15.94 21.18
N LEU A 66 -10.23 15.55 22.40
CA LEU A 66 -11.60 15.17 22.74
C LEU A 66 -12.55 16.33 22.44
N GLY A 67 -13.63 16.04 21.71
CA GLY A 67 -14.60 17.05 21.25
C GLY A 67 -14.38 17.53 19.81
N ARG A 68 -13.12 17.60 19.32
CA ARG A 68 -12.81 17.94 17.91
C ARG A 68 -12.64 16.72 17.02
N ILE A 69 -12.20 15.61 17.58
CA ILE A 69 -12.06 14.33 16.85
C ILE A 69 -13.13 13.36 17.36
N ARG A 70 -13.95 12.85 16.45
CA ARG A 70 -15.03 11.92 16.76
C ARG A 70 -14.90 10.65 15.90
N VAL A 71 -14.99 9.50 16.54
CA VAL A 71 -15.03 8.19 15.84
C VAL A 71 -16.44 7.62 15.97
N MET A 72 -17.07 7.33 14.86
CA MET A 72 -18.44 6.82 14.76
C MET A 72 -18.43 5.44 14.10
N ALA A 73 -19.12 4.49 14.73
CA ALA A 73 -19.27 3.16 14.17
C ALA A 73 -20.44 3.09 13.17
N LEU A 74 -20.21 2.44 12.03
CA LEU A 74 -21.28 2.03 11.12
C LEU A 74 -22.21 1.02 11.79
N THR A 75 -23.50 1.17 11.59
CA THR A 75 -24.45 0.14 12.01
C THR A 75 -24.20 -1.17 11.23
N PRO A 76 -24.56 -2.35 11.80
CA PRO A 76 -24.40 -3.62 11.10
C PRO A 76 -25.11 -3.68 9.74
N ARG A 77 -26.24 -2.98 9.60
CA ARG A 77 -26.99 -2.88 8.33
C ARG A 77 -26.24 -2.04 7.30
N GLU A 78 -25.71 -0.89 7.69
CA GLU A 78 -24.92 -0.02 6.80
C GLU A 78 -23.65 -0.74 6.34
N ARG A 79 -22.93 -1.38 7.25
CA ARG A 79 -21.76 -2.19 6.90
C ARG A 79 -22.12 -3.27 5.89
N LYS A 80 -23.19 -4.05 6.11
CA LYS A 80 -23.64 -5.10 5.20
C LYS A 80 -23.95 -4.54 3.80
N LEU A 81 -24.61 -3.39 3.72
CA LEU A 81 -24.91 -2.73 2.44
C LEU A 81 -23.63 -2.22 1.73
N CYS A 82 -22.70 -1.63 2.47
CA CYS A 82 -21.44 -1.13 1.93
C CYS A 82 -20.49 -2.24 1.43
N THR A 83 -20.67 -3.49 1.92
CA THR A 83 -19.85 -4.65 1.58
C THR A 83 -20.56 -5.70 0.71
N LEU A 84 -21.64 -5.33 0.02
CA LEU A 84 -22.34 -6.20 -0.91
C LEU A 84 -21.41 -6.72 -2.02
N ARG A 85 -21.61 -7.98 -2.44
CA ARG A 85 -20.85 -8.58 -3.53
C ARG A 85 -21.09 -7.89 -4.87
N LEU A 86 -22.28 -7.32 -5.09
CA LEU A 86 -22.59 -6.55 -6.29
C LEU A 86 -22.00 -5.13 -6.15
N LEU A 87 -20.85 -4.91 -6.76
CA LEU A 87 -20.04 -3.70 -6.61
C LEU A 87 -20.79 -2.39 -6.90
N SER A 88 -21.73 -2.39 -7.87
CA SER A 88 -22.53 -1.21 -8.20
C SER A 88 -23.49 -0.82 -7.07
N LEU A 89 -24.13 -1.80 -6.44
CA LEU A 89 -25.01 -1.55 -5.30
C LEU A 89 -24.19 -1.15 -4.05
N ALA A 90 -23.06 -1.80 -3.83
CA ALA A 90 -22.14 -1.42 -2.75
C ALA A 90 -21.65 0.02 -2.92
N ALA A 91 -21.31 0.43 -4.14
CA ALA A 91 -20.87 1.79 -4.45
C ALA A 91 -21.96 2.84 -4.13
N LEU A 92 -23.20 2.58 -4.53
CA LEU A 92 -24.33 3.45 -4.21
C LEU A 92 -24.62 3.49 -2.71
N ALA A 93 -24.54 2.35 -2.02
CA ALA A 93 -24.74 2.27 -0.58
C ALA A 93 -23.64 3.05 0.18
N ARG A 94 -22.38 2.94 -0.22
CA ARG A 94 -21.25 3.71 0.34
C ARG A 94 -21.45 5.21 0.18
N TRP A 95 -21.81 5.66 -1.04
CA TRP A 95 -22.10 7.05 -1.31
C TRP A 95 -23.27 7.58 -0.46
N TRP A 96 -24.38 6.84 -0.41
CA TRP A 96 -25.57 7.22 0.36
C TRP A 96 -25.29 7.26 1.86
N THR A 97 -24.58 6.28 2.39
CA THR A 97 -24.20 6.19 3.81
C THR A 97 -23.30 7.38 4.18
N MET A 98 -22.26 7.65 3.40
CA MET A 98 -21.38 8.80 3.65
C MET A 98 -22.16 10.12 3.62
N ARG A 99 -23.04 10.34 2.61
CA ARG A 99 -23.87 11.53 2.52
C ARG A 99 -24.80 11.69 3.75
N ARG A 100 -25.31 10.58 4.30
CA ARG A 100 -26.08 10.59 5.54
C ARG A 100 -25.24 11.07 6.73
N TYR A 101 -24.02 10.56 6.88
CA TYR A 101 -23.13 10.98 7.96
C TYR A 101 -22.65 12.43 7.79
N LEU A 102 -22.41 12.90 6.58
CA LEU A 102 -22.11 14.32 6.32
C LEU A 102 -23.24 15.24 6.85
N ARG A 103 -24.50 14.87 6.61
CA ARG A 103 -25.65 15.64 7.14
C ARG A 103 -25.76 15.55 8.66
N LEU A 104 -25.60 14.36 9.23
CA LEU A 104 -25.69 14.11 10.67
C LEU A 104 -24.64 14.90 11.46
N THR A 105 -23.45 14.99 10.93
CA THR A 105 -22.31 15.59 11.64
C THR A 105 -22.13 17.09 11.33
N GLY A 106 -22.78 17.57 10.27
CA GLY A 106 -22.57 18.92 9.76
C GLY A 106 -21.21 19.14 9.13
N ALA A 107 -20.45 18.05 8.78
CA ALA A 107 -19.12 18.17 8.24
C ALA A 107 -19.13 18.92 6.89
N ASP A 108 -18.10 19.74 6.67
CA ASP A 108 -17.96 20.62 5.50
C ASP A 108 -17.45 19.87 4.27
N HIS A 109 -16.68 18.80 4.49
CA HIS A 109 -16.05 18.02 3.44
C HIS A 109 -16.11 16.51 3.71
N GLY A 110 -16.32 15.72 2.65
CA GLY A 110 -16.32 14.26 2.71
C GLY A 110 -15.05 13.69 2.06
N PHE A 111 -14.31 12.87 2.79
CA PHE A 111 -13.14 12.18 2.30
C PHE A 111 -13.34 10.66 2.31
N PHE A 112 -13.20 10.03 1.14
CA PHE A 112 -13.25 8.57 1.00
C PHE A 112 -11.84 7.98 1.05
N LEU A 113 -11.60 7.09 2.00
CA LEU A 113 -10.31 6.41 2.06
C LEU A 113 -10.11 5.49 0.85
N GLY A 114 -11.18 4.88 0.30
CA GLY A 114 -11.18 4.05 -0.90
C GLY A 114 -12.07 4.61 -2.02
N LEU A 115 -11.61 5.60 -2.78
CA LEU A 115 -12.37 6.24 -3.86
C LEU A 115 -12.64 5.31 -5.06
N ASP A 116 -11.81 4.28 -5.25
CA ASP A 116 -11.98 3.28 -6.32
C ASP A 116 -13.41 2.69 -6.36
N PHE A 117 -14.00 2.47 -5.18
CA PHE A 117 -15.35 1.92 -5.05
C PHE A 117 -16.47 2.91 -5.34
N LEU A 118 -16.17 4.20 -5.45
CA LEU A 118 -17.14 5.28 -5.64
C LEU A 118 -17.08 5.90 -7.03
N ALA A 119 -16.21 5.39 -7.90
CA ALA A 119 -16.10 5.89 -9.26
C ALA A 119 -17.44 5.88 -10.01
N LEU A 120 -18.31 4.89 -9.76
CA LEU A 120 -19.62 4.79 -10.43
C LEU A 120 -20.59 5.91 -9.99
N PRO A 121 -20.98 6.11 -8.73
CA PRO A 121 -21.87 7.20 -8.34
C PRO A 121 -21.31 8.57 -8.70
N LEU A 122 -20.00 8.80 -8.56
CA LEU A 122 -19.37 10.06 -8.94
C LEU A 122 -19.38 10.29 -10.45
N ALA A 123 -19.24 9.24 -11.27
CA ALA A 123 -19.36 9.32 -12.73
C ALA A 123 -20.77 9.71 -13.20
N PHE A 124 -21.81 9.39 -12.43
CA PHE A 124 -23.18 9.85 -12.66
C PHE A 124 -23.45 11.25 -12.10
N GLY A 125 -22.45 11.99 -11.68
CA GLY A 125 -22.59 13.35 -11.19
C GLY A 125 -23.19 13.45 -9.76
N LEU A 126 -23.26 12.33 -9.02
CA LEU A 126 -23.78 12.36 -7.66
C LEU A 126 -22.81 13.15 -6.75
N GLY A 127 -23.37 14.12 -6.03
CA GLY A 127 -22.64 14.99 -5.09
C GLY A 127 -23.09 14.78 -3.63
N ALA A 128 -22.72 15.70 -2.77
CA ALA A 128 -22.97 15.65 -1.32
C ALA A 128 -23.62 16.95 -0.79
N ASP A 129 -24.73 17.36 -1.38
CA ASP A 129 -25.52 18.51 -0.90
C ASP A 129 -24.72 19.83 -0.83
N GLY A 130 -23.91 20.10 -1.87
CA GLY A 130 -23.06 21.29 -1.96
C GLY A 130 -21.72 21.19 -1.22
N ARG A 131 -21.45 20.09 -0.53
CA ARG A 131 -20.17 19.82 0.13
C ARG A 131 -19.17 19.23 -0.82
N GLY A 132 -17.88 19.58 -0.64
CA GLY A 132 -16.77 19.02 -1.39
C GLY A 132 -16.53 17.54 -1.07
N LEU A 133 -16.06 16.81 -2.07
CA LEU A 133 -15.68 15.40 -1.94
C LEU A 133 -14.23 15.21 -2.39
N SER A 134 -13.52 14.36 -1.68
CA SER A 134 -12.16 13.93 -2.05
C SER A 134 -11.96 12.46 -1.70
N GLY A 135 -10.86 11.87 -2.15
CA GLY A 135 -10.53 10.50 -1.73
C GLY A 135 -9.30 9.94 -2.42
N ILE A 136 -8.93 8.72 -2.04
CA ILE A 136 -7.72 8.03 -2.50
C ILE A 136 -8.06 7.01 -3.57
N LEU A 137 -7.38 7.10 -4.73
CA LEU A 137 -7.31 6.04 -5.73
C LEU A 137 -6.09 5.16 -5.48
N PHE A 138 -6.34 3.89 -5.14
CA PHE A 138 -5.29 2.93 -4.84
C PHE A 138 -4.65 2.33 -6.09
N ARG A 139 -5.44 2.04 -7.11
CA ARG A 139 -5.00 1.27 -8.29
C ARG A 139 -5.54 1.85 -9.58
N PRO A 140 -5.02 2.99 -10.03
CA PRO A 140 -5.38 3.57 -11.32
C PRO A 140 -4.69 2.80 -12.47
N SER A 141 -5.06 1.53 -12.67
CA SER A 141 -4.38 0.59 -13.58
C SER A 141 -4.45 0.97 -15.07
N VAL A 142 -5.20 1.99 -15.41
CA VAL A 142 -5.46 2.41 -16.81
C VAL A 142 -4.22 2.84 -17.60
N HIS A 143 -3.11 3.14 -16.95
CA HIS A 143 -1.86 3.61 -17.58
C HIS A 143 -0.67 2.65 -17.35
N TYR A 144 -0.86 1.51 -16.71
CA TYR A 144 0.26 0.62 -16.38
C TYR A 144 0.90 -0.06 -17.60
N GLY A 145 0.19 -0.14 -18.73
CA GLY A 145 0.79 -0.55 -20.00
C GLY A 145 1.90 0.39 -20.48
N ASP A 146 1.89 1.65 -20.04
CA ASP A 146 2.85 2.69 -20.46
C ASP A 146 4.09 2.75 -19.54
N ILE A 147 4.06 2.07 -18.38
CA ILE A 147 5.11 2.21 -17.36
C ILE A 147 6.02 1.00 -17.18
N GLY A 148 5.98 0.02 -18.08
CA GLY A 148 6.86 -1.14 -18.04
C GLY A 148 6.47 -2.21 -19.04
N PRO A 149 7.19 -3.33 -19.08
CA PRO A 149 6.98 -4.41 -20.06
C PRO A 149 5.68 -5.21 -19.85
N TYR A 150 4.86 -4.85 -18.86
CA TYR A 150 3.63 -5.55 -18.55
C TYR A 150 2.61 -5.49 -19.70
N ALA A 151 2.26 -6.65 -20.23
CA ALA A 151 1.21 -6.83 -21.23
C ALA A 151 -0.09 -7.32 -20.56
N PRO A 152 -1.11 -6.46 -20.37
CA PRO A 152 -2.37 -6.87 -19.77
C PRO A 152 -3.11 -7.89 -20.66
N GLY A 153 -3.71 -8.91 -20.05
CA GLY A 153 -4.58 -9.86 -20.72
C GLY A 153 -5.87 -9.22 -21.24
N ARG A 154 -6.64 -9.93 -22.08
CA ARG A 154 -7.89 -9.39 -22.65
C ARG A 154 -8.89 -8.93 -21.60
N GLY A 155 -9.08 -9.69 -20.51
CA GLY A 155 -9.98 -9.31 -19.41
C GLY A 155 -9.49 -8.09 -18.62
N GLU A 156 -8.18 -7.93 -18.47
CA GLU A 156 -7.58 -6.76 -17.83
C GLU A 156 -7.75 -5.51 -18.69
N ARG A 157 -7.54 -5.60 -20.01
CA ARG A 157 -7.78 -4.48 -20.96
C ARG A 157 -9.23 -4.00 -20.93
N LEU A 158 -10.19 -4.93 -20.89
CA LEU A 158 -11.61 -4.56 -20.78
C LEU A 158 -11.93 -3.87 -19.45
N ARG A 159 -11.36 -4.36 -18.35
CA ARG A 159 -11.48 -3.74 -17.04
C ARG A 159 -10.85 -2.34 -17.02
N ASP A 160 -9.69 -2.16 -17.62
CA ASP A 160 -9.00 -0.88 -17.67
C ASP A 160 -9.73 0.12 -18.57
N LEU A 161 -10.28 -0.32 -19.71
CA LEU A 161 -11.17 0.51 -20.54
C LEU A 161 -12.40 0.99 -19.76
N ARG A 162 -13.06 0.08 -19.02
CA ARG A 162 -14.19 0.44 -18.16
C ARG A 162 -13.79 1.45 -17.09
N LYS A 163 -12.65 1.27 -16.43
CA LYS A 163 -12.10 2.22 -15.45
C LYS A 163 -11.82 3.58 -16.10
N ALA A 164 -11.19 3.60 -17.28
CA ALA A 164 -10.89 4.84 -18.00
C ALA A 164 -12.15 5.66 -18.32
N ILE A 165 -13.25 4.99 -18.72
CA ILE A 165 -14.56 5.64 -18.95
C ILE A 165 -15.10 6.21 -17.63
N LEU A 166 -15.07 5.43 -16.55
CA LEU A 166 -15.55 5.90 -15.24
C LEU A 166 -14.71 7.07 -14.72
N TYR A 167 -13.39 7.03 -14.84
CA TYR A 167 -12.50 8.12 -14.40
C TYR A 167 -12.73 9.38 -15.21
N ARG A 168 -12.92 9.25 -16.55
CA ARG A 168 -13.26 10.40 -17.41
C ARG A 168 -14.55 11.09 -16.98
N ALA A 169 -15.57 10.34 -16.57
CA ALA A 169 -16.83 10.89 -16.10
C ALA A 169 -16.73 11.44 -14.67
N MET A 170 -16.13 10.67 -13.75
CA MET A 170 -15.94 11.03 -12.34
C MET A 170 -15.14 12.34 -12.17
N LEU A 171 -14.04 12.52 -12.90
CA LEU A 171 -13.20 13.71 -12.79
C LEU A 171 -13.88 14.99 -13.25
N ARG A 172 -14.93 14.89 -14.08
CA ARG A 172 -15.78 16.02 -14.48
C ARG A 172 -16.79 16.45 -13.42
N ASN A 173 -17.02 15.60 -12.39
CA ASN A 173 -17.98 15.90 -11.35
C ASN A 173 -17.48 17.13 -10.53
N PRO A 174 -18.26 18.23 -10.47
CA PRO A 174 -17.86 19.43 -9.74
C PRO A 174 -17.77 19.22 -8.22
N ALA A 175 -18.55 18.28 -7.66
CA ALA A 175 -18.49 17.96 -6.25
C ALA A 175 -17.18 17.24 -5.86
N LEU A 176 -16.50 16.59 -6.81
CA LEU A 176 -15.20 15.97 -6.58
C LEU A 176 -14.11 17.04 -6.74
N GLU A 177 -13.54 17.48 -5.63
CA GLU A 177 -12.55 18.56 -5.60
C GLU A 177 -11.13 18.03 -5.80
N ARG A 178 -10.80 16.92 -5.13
CA ARG A 178 -9.45 16.36 -5.19
C ARG A 178 -9.45 14.83 -5.19
N VAL A 179 -8.54 14.27 -5.94
CA VAL A 179 -8.26 12.85 -6.03
C VAL A 179 -6.81 12.61 -5.68
N LEU A 180 -6.56 11.88 -4.60
CA LEU A 180 -5.21 11.53 -4.17
C LEU A 180 -4.84 10.18 -4.76
N SER A 181 -3.62 10.01 -5.25
CA SER A 181 -3.15 8.76 -5.84
C SER A 181 -1.85 8.31 -5.22
N LEU A 182 -1.80 7.06 -4.72
CA LEU A 182 -0.55 6.41 -4.28
C LEU A 182 0.40 6.12 -5.45
N ASP A 183 -0.09 6.23 -6.68
CA ASP A 183 0.72 6.15 -7.88
C ASP A 183 1.16 7.55 -8.31
N PRO A 184 2.46 7.91 -8.16
CA PRO A 184 2.96 9.25 -8.44
C PRO A 184 2.95 9.60 -9.94
N PHE A 185 2.79 8.61 -10.83
CA PHE A 185 2.76 8.80 -12.29
C PHE A 185 1.37 9.04 -12.83
N PHE A 186 0.34 8.57 -12.12
CA PHE A 186 -1.05 8.73 -12.54
C PHE A 186 -1.50 10.20 -12.66
N PRO A 187 -1.09 11.16 -11.82
CA PRO A 187 -1.42 12.57 -12.01
C PRO A 187 -1.00 13.14 -13.36
N VAL A 188 0.16 12.73 -13.87
CA VAL A 188 0.64 13.16 -15.21
C VAL A 188 -0.26 12.57 -16.30
N HIS A 189 -0.53 11.27 -16.25
CA HIS A 189 -1.45 10.60 -17.17
C HIS A 189 -2.85 11.24 -17.12
N ALA A 190 -3.38 11.50 -15.93
CA ALA A 190 -4.71 12.07 -15.75
C ALA A 190 -4.84 13.46 -16.39
N ARG A 191 -3.86 14.33 -16.18
CA ARG A 191 -3.82 15.67 -16.81
C ARG A 191 -3.79 15.60 -18.33
N ALA A 192 -3.06 14.63 -18.89
CA ALA A 192 -2.93 14.46 -20.33
C ALA A 192 -4.20 13.89 -21.00
N HIS A 193 -4.98 13.04 -20.28
CA HIS A 193 -6.03 12.24 -20.91
C HIS A 193 -7.45 12.55 -20.42
N TYR A 194 -7.61 13.24 -19.27
CA TYR A 194 -8.92 13.49 -18.67
C TYR A 194 -9.15 14.97 -18.39
N ARG A 195 -10.31 15.49 -18.81
CA ARG A 195 -10.80 16.79 -18.33
C ARG A 195 -11.10 16.68 -16.83
N GLY A 196 -10.55 17.59 -16.01
CA GLY A 196 -10.56 17.49 -14.55
C GLY A 196 -9.37 16.67 -13.99
N GLY A 197 -8.43 16.26 -14.86
CA GLY A 197 -7.22 15.52 -14.45
C GLY A 197 -6.28 16.32 -13.56
N GLU A 198 -6.40 17.65 -13.53
CA GLU A 198 -5.69 18.56 -12.62
C GLU A 198 -6.08 18.34 -11.14
N LYS A 199 -7.25 17.77 -10.88
CA LYS A 199 -7.69 17.38 -9.53
C LYS A 199 -6.88 16.22 -8.95
N VAL A 200 -6.18 15.44 -9.80
CA VAL A 200 -5.40 14.29 -9.39
C VAL A 200 -4.02 14.76 -8.92
N VAL A 201 -3.68 14.45 -7.67
CA VAL A 201 -2.39 14.79 -7.06
C VAL A 201 -1.74 13.54 -6.44
N PRO A 202 -0.40 13.47 -6.41
CA PRO A 202 0.27 12.34 -5.81
C PRO A 202 0.12 12.35 -4.28
N LEU A 203 -0.08 11.16 -3.71
CA LEU A 203 -0.15 10.92 -2.28
C LEU A 203 1.05 10.07 -1.86
N PRO A 204 1.84 10.48 -0.85
CA PRO A 204 2.88 9.63 -0.30
C PRO A 204 2.27 8.39 0.38
N ASP A 205 2.98 7.26 0.31
CA ASP A 205 2.61 6.05 1.04
C ASP A 205 3.07 6.20 2.50
N PRO A 206 2.18 6.18 3.50
CA PRO A 206 2.54 6.37 4.90
C PRO A 206 3.03 5.09 5.58
N ALA A 207 3.37 4.05 4.83
CA ALA A 207 3.77 2.73 5.35
C ALA A 207 5.14 2.78 6.07
N HIS A 208 5.23 3.60 7.13
CA HIS A 208 6.42 3.71 7.96
C HIS A 208 6.41 2.66 9.08
N PRO A 209 7.53 1.95 9.31
CA PRO A 209 7.67 1.18 10.53
C PRO A 209 7.57 2.10 11.74
N ARG A 210 6.75 1.75 12.73
CA ARG A 210 6.69 2.49 14.00
C ARG A 210 8.05 2.35 14.70
N ILE A 211 8.86 3.41 14.64
CA ILE A 211 10.22 3.44 15.19
C ILE A 211 10.24 3.24 16.72
N GLU A 212 9.14 3.55 17.38
CA GLU A 212 9.01 3.46 18.84
C GLU A 212 9.00 2.02 19.40
N GLN A 213 8.71 1.03 18.57
CA GLN A 213 8.82 -0.39 18.94
C GLN A 213 10.19 -0.97 18.54
N ARG A 214 11.27 -0.35 19.00
CA ARG A 214 12.58 -1.01 19.00
C ARG A 214 12.54 -2.17 19.98
N THR A 215 12.17 -3.34 19.48
CA THR A 215 12.45 -4.58 20.20
C THR A 215 13.97 -4.73 20.26
N ASN A 216 14.54 -4.44 21.41
CA ASN A 216 15.99 -4.41 21.64
C ASN A 216 16.66 -5.78 21.48
N HIS A 217 15.90 -6.84 21.25
CA HIS A 217 16.45 -8.19 21.13
C HIS A 217 15.59 -9.07 20.21
N VAL A 218 15.86 -8.98 18.91
CA VAL A 218 15.37 -9.99 17.95
C VAL A 218 16.53 -10.94 17.67
N PRO A 219 16.38 -12.26 17.91
CA PRO A 219 17.42 -13.23 17.60
C PRO A 219 17.89 -13.12 16.15
N ALA A 220 19.13 -13.54 15.88
CA ALA A 220 19.64 -13.58 14.52
C ALA A 220 18.72 -14.39 13.61
N ALA A 221 18.15 -13.75 12.59
CA ALA A 221 17.17 -14.36 11.70
C ALA A 221 17.84 -15.16 10.58
N PHE A 222 19.08 -14.85 10.26
CA PHE A 222 19.85 -15.47 9.17
C PHE A 222 21.16 -16.07 9.72
N PRO A 223 21.63 -17.22 9.16
CA PRO A 223 22.93 -17.79 9.52
C PRO A 223 24.08 -16.86 9.09
N ALA A 224 25.10 -16.78 9.94
CA ALA A 224 26.30 -16.01 9.63
C ALA A 224 27.00 -16.53 8.34
N GLY A 225 27.60 -15.62 7.57
CA GLY A 225 28.36 -15.95 6.36
C GLY A 225 27.50 -16.25 5.12
N ARG A 226 26.18 -16.09 5.19
CA ARG A 226 25.24 -16.23 4.07
C ARG A 226 24.60 -14.89 3.73
N ILE A 227 24.27 -14.70 2.48
CA ILE A 227 23.44 -13.56 2.04
C ILE A 227 21.97 -13.87 2.32
N GLY A 228 21.36 -13.04 3.15
CA GLY A 228 19.99 -13.17 3.63
C GLY A 228 18.97 -12.48 2.73
N PHE A 229 18.08 -13.27 2.12
CA PHE A 229 16.94 -12.78 1.32
C PHE A 229 15.65 -12.89 2.11
N LEU A 230 14.89 -11.80 2.21
CA LEU A 230 13.65 -11.74 2.97
C LEU A 230 12.44 -11.49 2.06
N LEU A 231 11.47 -12.40 2.05
CA LEU A 231 10.11 -12.20 1.53
C LEU A 231 9.15 -12.04 2.70
N PHE A 232 8.42 -10.92 2.79
CA PHE A 232 7.60 -10.66 3.97
C PHE A 232 6.19 -10.14 3.70
N GLY A 233 5.34 -10.18 4.74
CA GLY A 233 3.96 -9.74 4.77
C GLY A 233 2.98 -10.90 4.57
N TYR A 234 1.74 -10.63 4.13
CA TYR A 234 0.78 -11.70 3.84
C TYR A 234 1.23 -12.50 2.61
N LEU A 235 1.65 -13.74 2.84
CA LEU A 235 2.26 -14.62 1.85
C LEU A 235 1.17 -15.29 1.01
N ALA A 236 0.65 -14.55 0.04
CA ALA A 236 -0.26 -15.05 -1.00
C ALA A 236 0.51 -15.36 -2.29
N GLU A 237 -0.08 -16.13 -3.20
CA GLU A 237 0.50 -16.51 -4.49
C GLU A 237 1.06 -15.31 -5.26
N ARG A 238 0.31 -14.20 -5.27
CA ARG A 238 0.72 -12.96 -5.95
C ARG A 238 2.04 -12.36 -5.44
N LYS A 239 2.50 -12.73 -4.25
CA LYS A 239 3.80 -12.28 -3.71
C LYS A 239 4.99 -13.07 -4.26
N GLY A 240 4.72 -14.14 -5.01
CA GLY A 240 5.73 -14.94 -5.68
C GLY A 240 6.51 -15.93 -4.80
N PRO A 241 6.00 -16.43 -3.65
CA PRO A 241 6.77 -17.40 -2.86
C PRO A 241 7.07 -18.69 -3.65
N LEU A 242 6.13 -19.15 -4.49
CA LEU A 242 6.33 -20.37 -5.29
C LEU A 242 7.39 -20.18 -6.36
N VAL A 243 7.36 -19.06 -7.09
CA VAL A 243 8.37 -18.79 -8.13
C VAL A 243 9.76 -18.59 -7.53
N VAL A 244 9.86 -18.06 -6.30
CA VAL A 244 11.15 -17.99 -5.58
C VAL A 244 11.65 -19.40 -5.26
N LEU A 245 10.81 -20.33 -4.79
CA LEU A 245 11.22 -21.71 -4.57
C LEU A 245 11.71 -22.38 -5.85
N ASP A 246 11.02 -22.16 -6.97
CA ASP A 246 11.44 -22.67 -8.28
C ASP A 246 12.77 -22.06 -8.77
N ALA A 247 13.04 -20.80 -8.44
CA ALA A 247 14.32 -20.15 -8.71
C ALA A 247 15.45 -20.71 -7.83
N LEU A 248 15.19 -20.95 -6.55
CA LEU A 248 16.18 -21.52 -5.62
C LEU A 248 16.66 -22.92 -6.04
N ARG A 249 15.79 -23.72 -6.69
CA ARG A 249 16.18 -25.02 -7.26
C ARG A 249 17.22 -24.91 -8.37
N GLN A 250 17.29 -23.77 -9.06
CA GLN A 250 18.18 -23.52 -10.19
C GLN A 250 19.53 -22.92 -9.79
N LEU A 251 19.73 -22.61 -8.49
CA LEU A 251 21.02 -22.10 -8.02
C LEU A 251 22.09 -23.18 -8.10
N ALA A 252 23.30 -22.77 -8.52
CA ALA A 252 24.47 -23.63 -8.41
C ALA A 252 24.76 -23.97 -6.93
N PRO A 253 25.24 -25.18 -6.60
CA PRO A 253 25.42 -25.63 -5.23
C PRO A 253 26.26 -24.70 -4.36
N GLU A 254 27.31 -24.10 -4.92
CA GLU A 254 28.21 -23.14 -4.25
C GLU A 254 27.51 -21.80 -3.92
N ILE A 255 26.57 -21.39 -4.76
CA ILE A 255 25.72 -20.20 -4.52
C ILE A 255 24.66 -20.53 -3.47
N ALA A 256 23.99 -21.68 -3.60
CA ALA A 256 22.99 -22.16 -2.65
C ALA A 256 23.56 -22.26 -1.22
N ALA A 257 24.81 -22.76 -1.08
CA ALA A 257 25.50 -22.85 0.21
C ALA A 257 25.77 -21.49 0.88
N ARG A 258 25.81 -20.39 0.09
CA ARG A 258 26.01 -19.02 0.57
C ARG A 258 24.69 -18.22 0.65
N THR A 259 23.57 -18.85 0.34
CA THR A 259 22.24 -18.23 0.31
C THR A 259 21.43 -18.61 1.54
N ALA A 260 20.74 -17.65 2.14
CA ALA A 260 19.73 -17.86 3.15
C ALA A 260 18.43 -17.16 2.74
N VAL A 261 17.29 -17.84 2.82
CA VAL A 261 15.98 -17.28 2.46
C VAL A 261 15.02 -17.42 3.63
N LEU A 262 14.39 -16.32 3.98
CA LEU A 262 13.33 -16.27 5.00
C LEU A 262 12.02 -15.77 4.36
N PHE A 263 10.99 -16.59 4.45
CA PHE A 263 9.61 -16.15 4.21
C PHE A 263 8.97 -15.86 5.56
N ALA A 264 8.57 -14.61 5.79
CA ALA A 264 8.11 -14.13 7.09
C ALA A 264 6.73 -13.45 7.00
N GLY A 265 5.72 -14.08 7.58
CA GLY A 265 4.36 -13.58 7.60
C GLY A 265 3.31 -14.67 7.43
N LYS A 266 2.06 -14.32 7.69
CA LYS A 266 0.95 -15.27 7.59
C LYS A 266 0.80 -15.78 6.15
N VAL A 267 0.84 -17.09 5.99
CA VAL A 267 0.64 -17.78 4.71
C VAL A 267 -0.87 -17.89 4.41
N ASP A 268 -1.23 -17.58 3.16
CA ASP A 268 -2.58 -17.82 2.66
C ASP A 268 -2.96 -19.31 2.84
N PRO A 269 -4.12 -19.62 3.44
CA PRO A 269 -4.54 -21.01 3.67
C PRO A 269 -4.53 -21.87 2.40
N GLY A 270 -4.90 -21.30 1.25
CA GLY A 270 -4.92 -22.01 -0.04
C GLY A 270 -3.53 -22.33 -0.57
N LEU A 271 -2.48 -21.63 -0.10
CA LEU A 271 -1.12 -21.80 -0.56
C LEU A 271 -0.29 -22.79 0.30
N ARG A 272 -0.71 -23.06 1.54
CA ARG A 272 0.09 -23.79 2.53
C ARG A 272 0.56 -25.17 2.06
N ALA A 273 -0.35 -25.96 1.50
CA ALA A 273 -0.03 -27.34 1.06
C ALA A 273 1.01 -27.35 -0.06
N GLU A 274 0.83 -26.52 -1.08
CA GLU A 274 1.76 -26.42 -2.20
C GLU A 274 3.12 -25.85 -1.75
N LEU A 275 3.11 -24.83 -0.90
CA LEU A 275 4.34 -24.25 -0.36
C LEU A 275 5.16 -25.28 0.45
N ALA A 276 4.50 -26.08 1.29
CA ALA A 276 5.12 -27.13 2.08
C ALA A 276 5.73 -28.22 1.17
N GLN A 277 4.99 -28.70 0.18
CA GLN A 277 5.45 -29.70 -0.77
C GLN A 277 6.68 -29.22 -1.57
N ARG A 278 6.65 -27.99 -2.09
CA ARG A 278 7.79 -27.43 -2.84
C ARG A 278 9.00 -27.20 -1.93
N ARG A 279 8.80 -26.81 -0.69
CA ARG A 279 9.87 -26.69 0.30
C ARG A 279 10.56 -28.03 0.54
N GLU A 280 9.81 -29.10 0.81
CA GLU A 280 10.37 -30.45 1.02
C GLU A 280 11.16 -30.95 -0.21
N THR A 281 10.70 -30.65 -1.40
CA THR A 281 11.41 -30.97 -2.63
C THR A 281 12.72 -30.19 -2.72
N LEU A 282 12.69 -28.89 -2.45
CA LEU A 282 13.86 -28.02 -2.46
C LEU A 282 14.92 -28.45 -1.43
N GLU A 283 14.51 -28.80 -0.20
CA GLU A 283 15.41 -29.27 0.86
C GLU A 283 16.18 -30.55 0.47
N ARG A 284 15.55 -31.43 -0.33
CA ARG A 284 16.21 -32.63 -0.88
C ARG A 284 17.15 -32.32 -2.05
N GLU A 285 16.76 -31.39 -2.92
CA GLU A 285 17.52 -31.06 -4.14
C GLU A 285 18.68 -30.10 -3.84
N GLN A 286 18.55 -29.25 -2.82
CA GLN A 286 19.50 -28.18 -2.44
C GLN A 286 19.85 -28.26 -0.94
N PRO A 287 20.50 -29.32 -0.46
CA PRO A 287 20.77 -29.51 0.99
C PRO A 287 21.70 -28.43 1.57
N GLY A 288 22.46 -27.71 0.73
CA GLY A 288 23.30 -26.60 1.14
C GLY A 288 22.56 -25.30 1.37
N LEU A 289 21.33 -25.15 0.85
CA LEU A 289 20.54 -23.94 0.97
C LEU A 289 19.91 -23.84 2.37
N TRP A 290 19.88 -22.65 2.95
CA TRP A 290 19.10 -22.39 4.15
C TRP A 290 17.76 -21.74 3.78
N LEU A 291 16.65 -22.39 4.11
CA LEU A 291 15.31 -21.88 3.91
C LEU A 291 14.50 -22.00 5.21
N ARG A 292 13.85 -20.91 5.60
CA ARG A 292 12.89 -20.87 6.71
C ARG A 292 11.60 -20.19 6.29
N ILE A 293 10.48 -20.74 6.74
CA ILE A 293 9.14 -20.16 6.58
C ILE A 293 8.56 -19.92 7.97
N ASP A 294 8.28 -18.65 8.30
CA ASP A 294 7.69 -18.23 9.57
C ASP A 294 6.22 -17.84 9.29
N ASP A 295 5.30 -18.85 9.37
CA ASP A 295 3.86 -18.68 9.08
C ASP A 295 3.13 -18.14 10.32
N ARG A 296 3.28 -16.85 10.58
CA ARG A 296 2.55 -16.14 11.63
C ARG A 296 2.43 -14.66 11.32
N ARG A 297 1.53 -13.95 11.99
CA ARG A 297 1.51 -12.50 11.95
C ARG A 297 2.73 -11.96 12.73
N LEU A 298 3.42 -11.02 12.10
CA LEU A 298 4.55 -10.31 12.69
C LEU A 298 4.11 -8.93 13.17
N GLU A 299 4.63 -8.53 14.32
CA GLU A 299 4.49 -7.15 14.80
C GLU A 299 5.45 -6.22 14.05
N SER A 300 5.07 -4.94 13.93
CA SER A 300 5.84 -3.96 13.13
C SER A 300 7.30 -3.84 13.57
N GLY A 301 7.58 -3.88 14.87
CA GLY A 301 8.96 -3.80 15.39
C GLY A 301 9.81 -5.03 15.04
N GLU A 302 9.22 -6.23 15.12
CA GLU A 302 9.86 -7.48 14.73
C GLU A 302 10.14 -7.50 13.22
N LEU A 303 9.17 -7.09 12.41
CA LEU A 303 9.33 -7.00 10.97
C LEU A 303 10.45 -6.02 10.60
N ALA A 304 10.51 -4.85 11.24
CA ALA A 304 11.60 -3.89 11.05
C ALA A 304 12.98 -4.51 11.36
N ALA A 305 13.06 -5.32 12.42
CA ALA A 305 14.29 -6.01 12.78
C ALA A 305 14.68 -7.06 11.74
N LEU A 306 13.73 -7.83 11.20
CA LEU A 306 13.98 -8.79 10.12
C LEU A 306 14.48 -8.10 8.84
N VAL A 307 13.86 -6.98 8.45
CA VAL A 307 14.32 -6.19 7.30
C VAL A 307 15.74 -5.68 7.51
N ARG A 308 16.07 -5.16 8.71
CA ARG A 308 17.44 -4.72 9.03
C ARG A 308 18.46 -5.84 9.01
N GLN A 309 18.07 -7.06 9.38
CA GLN A 309 18.96 -8.22 9.39
C GLN A 309 19.12 -8.87 8.01
N SER A 310 18.18 -8.64 7.08
CA SER A 310 18.32 -9.16 5.73
C SER A 310 19.34 -8.35 4.92
N ASP A 311 19.94 -8.97 3.90
CA ASP A 311 20.79 -8.31 2.94
C ASP A 311 20.02 -7.83 1.71
N VAL A 312 18.92 -8.53 1.37
CA VAL A 312 18.07 -8.24 0.22
C VAL A 312 16.60 -8.46 0.58
N VAL A 313 15.73 -7.57 0.13
CA VAL A 313 14.29 -7.74 0.23
C VAL A 313 13.73 -8.24 -1.10
N LEU A 314 12.93 -9.31 -1.06
CA LEU A 314 12.29 -9.89 -2.25
C LEU A 314 10.91 -9.29 -2.50
N ALA A 315 10.68 -8.82 -3.72
CA ALA A 315 9.40 -8.33 -4.20
C ALA A 315 9.06 -8.83 -5.62
N PRO A 316 9.17 -10.15 -5.91
CA PRO A 316 8.92 -10.74 -7.24
C PRO A 316 7.43 -10.99 -7.43
N TYR A 317 6.61 -9.95 -7.34
CA TYR A 317 5.17 -10.09 -7.33
C TYR A 317 4.65 -10.58 -8.68
N GLN A 318 3.63 -11.44 -8.62
CA GLN A 318 3.02 -12.05 -9.78
C GLN A 318 1.84 -11.21 -10.27
N ARG A 319 1.92 -10.66 -11.49
CA ARG A 319 0.86 -9.87 -12.13
C ARG A 319 0.31 -8.73 -11.25
N PHE A 320 1.16 -8.17 -10.42
CA PHE A 320 0.81 -7.07 -9.52
C PHE A 320 1.32 -5.75 -10.06
N VAL A 321 0.45 -4.80 -10.29
CA VAL A 321 0.78 -3.52 -10.95
C VAL A 321 0.75 -2.30 -10.02
N GLY A 322 0.19 -2.43 -8.80
CA GLY A 322 0.02 -1.32 -7.85
C GLY A 322 1.25 -1.01 -7.00
N SER A 323 1.06 -0.12 -6.02
CA SER A 323 2.08 0.23 -5.01
C SER A 323 2.29 -0.90 -4.00
N SER A 324 3.45 -0.92 -3.38
CA SER A 324 3.76 -1.82 -2.27
C SER A 324 4.68 -1.13 -1.25
N GLY A 325 4.24 -1.07 -0.01
CA GLY A 325 5.04 -0.54 1.11
C GLY A 325 6.35 -1.28 1.35
N VAL A 326 6.54 -2.47 0.75
CA VAL A 326 7.80 -3.24 0.84
C VAL A 326 9.00 -2.44 0.33
N LEU A 327 8.84 -1.63 -0.73
CA LEU A 327 9.91 -0.76 -1.24
C LEU A 327 10.32 0.29 -0.21
N LEU A 328 9.35 0.89 0.48
CA LEU A 328 9.60 1.88 1.51
C LEU A 328 10.29 1.25 2.72
N TRP A 329 9.84 0.06 3.16
CA TRP A 329 10.49 -0.67 4.24
C TRP A 329 11.94 -1.01 3.92
N ALA A 330 12.23 -1.46 2.69
CA ALA A 330 13.58 -1.75 2.24
C ALA A 330 14.45 -0.48 2.21
N ALA A 331 13.95 0.60 1.62
CA ALA A 331 14.65 1.89 1.50
C ALA A 331 14.99 2.49 2.88
N LEU A 332 14.03 2.52 3.81
CA LEU A 332 14.20 3.01 5.18
C LEU A 332 15.26 2.24 5.99
N ASN A 333 15.48 0.97 5.65
CA ASN A 333 16.47 0.12 6.32
C ASN A 333 17.76 -0.06 5.49
N GLY A 334 17.93 0.68 4.41
CA GLY A 334 19.12 0.64 3.57
C GLY A 334 19.31 -0.73 2.90
N ARG A 335 18.24 -1.40 2.47
CA ARG A 335 18.29 -2.74 1.87
C ARG A 335 17.90 -2.71 0.41
N PRO A 336 18.74 -3.26 -0.49
CA PRO A 336 18.35 -3.45 -1.88
C PRO A 336 17.17 -4.38 -2.04
N VAL A 337 16.41 -4.18 -3.12
CA VAL A 337 15.32 -5.06 -3.47
C VAL A 337 15.63 -5.88 -4.71
N LEU A 338 15.13 -7.12 -4.77
CA LEU A 338 14.98 -7.88 -6.00
C LEU A 338 13.48 -7.90 -6.32
N ALA A 339 13.07 -7.14 -7.32
CA ALA A 339 11.67 -6.84 -7.59
C ALA A 339 11.25 -7.24 -9.00
N GLN A 340 9.93 -7.35 -9.22
CA GLN A 340 9.38 -7.45 -10.57
C GLN A 340 9.78 -6.24 -11.43
N ASP A 341 9.88 -6.39 -12.74
CA ASP A 341 10.29 -5.34 -13.67
C ASP A 341 9.14 -4.48 -14.21
N TYR A 342 7.91 -4.86 -13.99
CA TYR A 342 6.70 -4.19 -14.47
C TYR A 342 5.89 -3.50 -13.36
N GLY A 343 4.90 -2.71 -13.77
CA GLY A 343 4.02 -1.99 -12.87
C GLY A 343 4.75 -0.94 -12.01
N LEU A 344 4.07 -0.47 -10.98
CA LEU A 344 4.59 0.60 -10.13
C LEU A 344 5.83 0.17 -9.33
N VAL A 345 5.84 -1.08 -8.83
CA VAL A 345 6.98 -1.62 -8.07
C VAL A 345 8.24 -1.62 -8.92
N GLY A 346 8.18 -2.15 -10.15
CA GLY A 346 9.34 -2.18 -11.05
C GLY A 346 9.80 -0.78 -11.44
N ARG A 347 8.88 0.13 -11.75
CA ARG A 347 9.23 1.50 -12.13
C ARG A 347 9.89 2.26 -10.98
N LEU A 348 9.32 2.23 -9.76
CA LEU A 348 9.91 2.88 -8.59
C LEU A 348 11.29 2.30 -8.24
N THR A 349 11.45 0.98 -8.34
CA THR A 349 12.75 0.32 -8.10
C THR A 349 13.82 0.87 -9.03
N ARG A 350 13.53 1.00 -10.32
CA ARG A 350 14.48 1.56 -11.30
C ARG A 350 14.72 3.05 -11.11
N GLU A 351 13.65 3.84 -10.98
CA GLU A 351 13.71 5.30 -10.90
C GLU A 351 14.50 5.78 -9.67
N HIS A 352 14.32 5.09 -8.54
CA HIS A 352 14.99 5.40 -7.29
C HIS A 352 16.19 4.51 -6.99
N ARG A 353 16.64 3.69 -7.96
CA ARG A 353 17.81 2.80 -7.84
C ARG A 353 17.78 1.95 -6.56
N LEU A 354 16.61 1.41 -6.24
CA LEU A 354 16.38 0.66 -5.01
C LEU A 354 16.90 -0.79 -5.07
N GLY A 355 17.36 -1.27 -6.24
CA GLY A 355 17.81 -2.63 -6.42
C GLY A 355 17.71 -3.12 -7.86
N ILE A 356 17.52 -4.43 -8.05
CA ILE A 356 17.41 -5.10 -9.35
C ILE A 356 15.94 -5.39 -9.68
N THR A 357 15.60 -5.26 -10.96
CA THR A 357 14.29 -5.70 -11.48
C THR A 357 14.46 -6.89 -12.41
N VAL A 358 13.51 -7.85 -12.33
CA VAL A 358 13.50 -9.10 -13.12
C VAL A 358 12.11 -9.39 -13.67
N ASP A 359 12.01 -10.19 -14.72
CA ASP A 359 10.75 -10.87 -15.03
C ASP A 359 10.42 -11.82 -13.87
N ALA A 360 9.48 -11.41 -13.04
CA ALA A 360 9.08 -12.15 -11.86
C ALA A 360 8.33 -13.45 -12.19
N CYS A 361 7.94 -13.69 -13.46
CA CYS A 361 7.33 -14.92 -13.92
C CYS A 361 8.38 -15.93 -14.41
N ALA A 362 9.65 -15.56 -14.50
CA ALA A 362 10.77 -16.39 -14.97
C ALA A 362 11.68 -16.81 -13.80
N PRO A 363 11.55 -18.03 -13.24
CA PRO A 363 12.40 -18.49 -12.13
C PRO A 363 13.89 -18.41 -12.46
N ALA A 364 14.27 -18.67 -13.72
CA ALA A 364 15.67 -18.61 -14.16
C ALA A 364 16.27 -17.20 -14.05
N GLU A 365 15.49 -16.15 -14.31
CA GLU A 365 15.94 -14.77 -14.14
C GLU A 365 16.11 -14.41 -12.68
N ILE A 366 15.16 -14.81 -11.84
CA ILE A 366 15.27 -14.61 -10.38
C ILE A 366 16.52 -15.31 -9.86
N ALA A 367 16.76 -16.58 -10.24
CA ALA A 367 17.94 -17.36 -9.83
C ALA A 367 19.25 -16.68 -10.28
N ARG A 368 19.33 -16.21 -11.53
CA ARG A 368 20.48 -15.50 -12.06
C ARG A 368 20.81 -14.25 -11.28
N GLU A 369 19.82 -13.41 -10.99
CA GLU A 369 20.06 -12.17 -10.26
C GLU A 369 20.31 -12.41 -8.77
N MET A 370 19.71 -13.41 -8.15
CA MET A 370 20.08 -13.85 -6.80
C MET A 370 21.55 -14.30 -6.76
N ALA A 371 22.00 -15.12 -7.73
CA ALA A 371 23.39 -15.55 -7.82
C ALA A 371 24.37 -14.38 -7.98
N ARG A 372 24.00 -13.37 -8.79
CA ARG A 372 24.79 -12.14 -8.93
C ARG A 372 24.90 -11.38 -7.61
N MET A 373 23.77 -11.22 -6.88
CA MET A 373 23.77 -10.54 -5.57
C MET A 373 24.64 -11.30 -4.54
N VAL A 374 24.63 -12.64 -4.57
CA VAL A 374 25.47 -13.47 -3.70
C VAL A 374 26.97 -13.34 -4.07
N SER A 375 27.28 -13.26 -5.35
CA SER A 375 28.68 -13.22 -5.85
C SER A 375 29.31 -11.84 -5.72
N ASP A 376 28.59 -10.80 -6.13
CA ASP A 376 29.09 -9.43 -6.27
C ASP A 376 28.86 -8.57 -5.02
N GLY A 377 28.02 -9.03 -4.10
CA GLY A 377 27.55 -8.32 -2.92
C GLY A 377 26.32 -7.44 -3.21
N PRO A 378 25.25 -7.55 -2.38
CA PRO A 378 23.98 -6.86 -2.63
C PRO A 378 24.07 -5.32 -2.68
N ALA A 379 24.95 -4.72 -1.89
CA ALA A 379 25.15 -3.27 -1.82
C ALA A 379 25.54 -2.63 -3.17
N ARG A 380 26.14 -3.40 -4.07
CA ARG A 380 26.53 -2.93 -5.41
C ARG A 380 25.34 -2.54 -6.30
N PHE A 381 24.16 -3.06 -6.01
CA PHE A 381 22.94 -2.87 -6.79
C PHE A 381 21.98 -1.85 -6.18
N PHE A 382 22.44 -1.05 -5.23
CA PHE A 382 21.61 -0.16 -4.43
C PHE A 382 22.27 1.21 -4.30
N ASP A 383 21.47 2.27 -4.40
CA ASP A 383 21.90 3.64 -4.16
C ASP A 383 21.29 4.15 -2.83
N PRO A 384 22.09 4.22 -1.75
CA PRO A 384 21.59 4.62 -0.44
C PRO A 384 21.02 6.04 -0.40
N GLU A 385 21.59 6.98 -1.16
CA GLU A 385 21.14 8.38 -1.17
C GLU A 385 19.78 8.51 -1.88
N ALA A 386 19.64 7.84 -3.04
CA ALA A 386 18.37 7.79 -3.76
C ALA A 386 17.27 7.11 -2.93
N ALA A 387 17.60 6.04 -2.22
CA ALA A 387 16.69 5.33 -1.34
C ALA A 387 16.23 6.18 -0.14
N LEU A 388 17.15 6.89 0.49
CA LEU A 388 16.83 7.83 1.58
C LEU A 388 15.96 8.98 1.07
N SER A 389 16.24 9.53 -0.10
CA SER A 389 15.42 10.57 -0.73
C SER A 389 14.01 10.07 -1.04
N PHE A 390 13.88 8.85 -1.60
CA PHE A 390 12.60 8.20 -1.81
C PHE A 390 11.82 8.04 -0.51
N ALA A 391 12.46 7.53 0.55
CA ALA A 391 11.82 7.30 1.84
C ALA A 391 11.42 8.62 2.54
N ALA A 392 12.26 9.65 2.48
CA ALA A 392 11.99 10.96 3.08
C ALA A 392 10.75 11.66 2.47
N ALA A 393 10.42 11.36 1.22
CA ALA A 393 9.21 11.87 0.58
C ALA A 393 7.91 11.17 1.05
N GLN A 394 8.02 9.99 1.69
CA GLN A 394 6.91 9.10 2.06
C GLN A 394 6.67 9.15 3.58
N THR A 395 6.17 10.26 4.11
CA THR A 395 5.99 10.40 5.57
C THR A 395 4.51 10.40 5.96
N PRO A 396 4.16 9.81 7.14
CA PRO A 396 2.80 9.87 7.68
C PRO A 396 2.27 11.29 7.83
N ARG A 397 3.12 12.24 8.25
CA ARG A 397 2.74 13.64 8.38
C ARG A 397 2.36 14.29 7.05
N ARG A 398 3.14 14.03 6.00
CA ARG A 398 2.84 14.52 4.64
C ARG A 398 1.58 13.87 4.06
N PHE A 399 1.39 12.58 4.32
CA PHE A 399 0.15 11.87 3.98
C PHE A 399 -1.06 12.54 4.64
N ALA A 400 -1.05 12.67 5.96
CA ALA A 400 -2.15 13.25 6.73
C ALA A 400 -2.43 14.70 6.34
N SER A 401 -1.39 15.51 6.15
CA SER A 401 -1.51 16.89 5.67
C SER A 401 -2.23 16.94 4.32
N LEU A 402 -1.91 16.08 3.36
CA LEU A 402 -2.57 16.06 2.06
C LEU A 402 -4.01 15.56 2.13
N VAL A 403 -4.31 14.58 2.98
CA VAL A 403 -5.66 14.06 3.18
C VAL A 403 -6.56 15.10 3.82
N LEU A 404 -6.08 15.84 4.81
CA LEU A 404 -6.88 16.77 5.62
C LEU A 404 -6.82 18.23 5.13
N SER A 405 -5.92 18.59 4.19
CA SER A 405 -5.89 19.92 3.55
C SER A 405 -6.94 20.05 2.43
N VAL A 406 -8.19 19.83 2.73
CA VAL A 406 -9.33 19.90 1.80
C VAL A 406 -10.05 21.24 1.88
#